data_1dbe2254db103d5fb096ed846f510c4a
#
_entry.id   1dbe2254db103d5fb096ed846f510c4a
#
_cell.length_a   1.000
_cell.length_b   1.000
_cell.length_c   1.000
_cell.angle_alpha   90.00
_cell.angle_beta   90.00
_cell.angle_gamma   90.00
#
_symmetry.space_group_name_H-M   'P 1'
#
loop_
_entity.id
_entity.type
_entity.pdbx_description
1 polymer ?
#
loop_
_entity_poly.entity_id
_entity_poly.type
_entity_poly.pdbx_seq_one_letter_code
_entity_poly.pdbx_strand_id
1 'polypeptide(L)' 'MIIGESVAIRRALALAERYALSIYDAMIAASALHADCDTLWSEDMQDGSVLDGRLRIVNPFRAP' A
#
# COMPACT_ATOMS: atom_id res chain seq x y z
N MET A 1 8.47 -19.80 4.83
CA MET A 1 7.13 -20.22 4.40
C MET A 1 6.70 -19.47 3.16
N ILE A 2 6.45 -20.17 2.11
CA ILE A 2 6.20 -19.57 0.80
C ILE A 2 4.77 -19.10 0.63
N ILE A 3 3.86 -19.71 1.36
CA ILE A 3 2.43 -19.37 1.26
C ILE A 3 2.17 -17.89 1.52
N GLY A 4 2.87 -17.31 2.50
CA GLY A 4 2.72 -15.91 2.81
C GLY A 4 3.10 -14.99 1.66
N GLU A 5 4.12 -15.38 0.90
CA GLU A 5 4.55 -14.60 -0.25
C GLU A 5 3.51 -14.58 -1.35
N SER A 6 2.90 -15.73 -1.63
CA SER A 6 1.86 -15.81 -2.65
C SER A 6 0.66 -14.93 -2.31
N VAL A 7 0.25 -14.95 -1.05
CA VAL A 7 -0.86 -14.11 -0.60
C VAL A 7 -0.50 -12.62 -0.72
N ALA A 8 0.71 -12.27 -0.33
CA ALA A 8 1.17 -10.88 -0.41
C ALA A 8 1.22 -10.39 -1.87
N ILE A 9 1.69 -11.24 -2.77
CA ILE A 9 1.76 -10.88 -4.18
C ILE A 9 0.36 -10.68 -4.77
N ARG A 10 -0.57 -11.56 -4.45
CA ARG A 10 -1.96 -11.44 -4.92
C ARG A 10 -2.59 -10.17 -4.40
N ARG A 11 -2.38 -9.85 -3.14
CA ARG A 11 -2.91 -8.62 -2.56
C ARG A 11 -2.28 -7.39 -3.22
N ALA A 12 -0.98 -7.45 -3.49
CA ALA A 12 -0.29 -6.36 -4.17
C ALA A 12 -0.86 -6.13 -5.57
N LEU A 13 -1.11 -7.20 -6.32
CA LEU A 13 -1.69 -7.08 -7.64
C LEU A 13 -3.08 -6.48 -7.60
N ALA A 14 -3.89 -6.89 -6.63
CA ALA A 14 -5.23 -6.35 -6.47
C ALA A 14 -5.18 -4.86 -6.12
N LEU A 15 -4.27 -4.47 -5.25
CA LEU A 15 -4.09 -3.06 -4.89
C LEU A 15 -3.59 -2.25 -6.07
N ALA A 16 -2.68 -2.80 -6.85
CA ALA A 16 -2.15 -2.11 -8.02
C ALA A 16 -3.26 -1.80 -9.02
N GLU A 17 -4.14 -2.75 -9.26
CA GLU A 17 -5.26 -2.54 -10.17
C GLU A 17 -6.31 -1.60 -9.60
N ARG A 18 -6.66 -1.81 -8.34
CA ARG A 18 -7.74 -1.07 -7.72
C ARG A 18 -7.42 0.40 -7.53
N TYR A 19 -6.19 0.71 -7.19
CA TYR A 19 -5.78 2.07 -6.88
C TYR A 19 -4.81 2.66 -7.90
N ALA A 20 -4.59 1.97 -9.02
CA ALA A 20 -3.69 2.40 -10.08
C ALA A 20 -2.27 2.65 -9.57
N LEU A 21 -1.78 1.77 -8.71
CA LEU A 21 -0.43 1.86 -8.16
C LEU A 21 0.54 1.07 -9.02
N SER A 22 1.82 1.47 -8.98
CA SER A 22 2.87 0.63 -9.53
C SER A 22 2.94 -0.65 -8.69
N ILE A 23 3.45 -1.72 -9.27
CA ILE A 23 3.56 -2.98 -8.53
C ILE A 23 4.46 -2.82 -7.31
N TYR A 24 5.48 -2.00 -7.42
CA TYR A 24 6.39 -1.74 -6.30
C TYR A 24 5.66 -1.07 -5.13
N ASP A 25 4.90 -0.01 -5.42
CA ASP A 25 4.13 0.69 -4.39
C ASP A 25 3.05 -0.24 -3.80
N ALA A 26 2.43 -1.04 -4.65
CA ALA A 26 1.42 -1.99 -4.20
C ALA A 26 2.01 -3.04 -3.25
N MET A 27 3.23 -3.47 -3.51
CA MET A 27 3.90 -4.44 -2.63
C MET A 27 4.21 -3.81 -1.26
N ILE A 28 4.62 -2.56 -1.26
CA ILE A 28 4.87 -1.84 0.00
C ILE A 28 3.57 -1.71 0.78
N ALA A 29 2.49 -1.32 0.10
CA ALA A 29 1.19 -1.16 0.74
C ALA A 29 0.67 -2.49 1.28
N ALA A 30 0.83 -3.57 0.52
CA ALA A 30 0.41 -4.88 0.95
C ALA A 30 1.17 -5.33 2.19
N SER A 31 2.47 -5.04 2.25
CA SER A 31 3.28 -5.36 3.42
C SER A 31 2.82 -4.57 4.63
N ALA A 32 2.50 -3.30 4.46
CA ALA A 32 2.00 -2.47 5.54
C ALA A 32 0.66 -2.97 6.06
N LEU A 33 -0.23 -3.37 5.16
CA LEU A 33 -1.52 -3.94 5.55
C LEU A 33 -1.35 -5.26 6.30
N HIS A 34 -0.43 -6.08 5.83
CA HIS A 34 -0.14 -7.36 6.48
C HIS A 34 0.40 -7.16 7.90
N ALA A 35 1.15 -6.09 8.12
CA ALA A 35 1.72 -5.76 9.42
C ALA A 35 0.75 -4.96 10.30
N ASP A 36 -0.49 -4.80 9.88
CA ASP A 36 -1.54 -4.05 10.58
C ASP A 36 -1.18 -2.58 10.80
N CYS A 37 -0.42 -2.02 9.90
CA CYS A 37 -0.14 -0.59 9.93
C CYS A 37 -1.37 0.19 9.50
N ASP A 38 -1.59 1.34 10.08
CA ASP A 38 -2.69 2.21 9.68
C ASP A 38 -2.23 3.42 8.86
N THR A 39 -0.94 3.64 8.78
CA THR A 39 -0.37 4.78 8.04
C THR A 39 0.86 4.33 7.26
N LEU A 40 0.94 4.77 6.01
CA LEU A 40 2.11 4.53 5.17
C LEU A 40 2.61 5.87 4.63
N TRP A 41 3.88 6.14 4.88
CA TRP A 41 4.51 7.36 4.39
C TRP A 41 5.08 7.10 3.01
N SER A 42 4.62 7.86 2.01
CA SER A 42 5.06 7.67 0.64
C SER A 42 5.04 8.99 -0.12
N GLU A 43 6.10 9.24 -0.88
CA GLU A 43 6.18 10.41 -1.74
C GLU A 43 5.46 10.20 -3.06
N ASP A 44 5.39 8.96 -3.51
CA ASP A 44 4.91 8.64 -4.85
C ASP A 44 3.42 8.34 -4.91
N MET A 45 2.83 7.97 -3.79
CA MET A 45 1.40 7.70 -3.74
C MET A 45 0.63 8.96 -3.42
N GLN A 46 -0.64 8.97 -3.80
CA GLN A 46 -1.49 10.13 -3.56
C GLN A 46 -1.74 10.34 -2.07
N ASP A 47 -1.39 11.51 -1.59
CA ASP A 47 -1.61 11.90 -0.20
C ASP A 47 -3.09 11.88 0.14
N GLY A 48 -3.41 11.35 1.30
CA GLY A 48 -4.79 11.27 1.76
C GLY A 48 -5.57 10.05 1.29
N SER A 49 -4.98 9.24 0.43
CA SER A 49 -5.64 8.00 0.00
C SER A 49 -5.73 7.02 1.15
N VAL A 50 -6.83 6.27 1.20
CA VAL A 50 -6.99 5.20 2.17
C VAL A 50 -7.14 3.89 1.40
N LEU A 51 -6.18 3.01 1.57
CA LEU A 51 -6.16 1.73 0.87
C LEU A 51 -6.87 0.68 1.70
N ASP A 52 -7.75 -0.06 1.04
CA ASP A 52 -8.49 -1.15 1.66
C ASP A 52 -9.26 -0.70 2.92
N GLY A 53 -9.63 0.58 2.98
CA GLY A 53 -10.35 1.14 4.11
C GLY A 53 -9.57 1.20 5.41
N ARG A 54 -8.28 0.92 5.39
CA ARG A 54 -7.49 0.77 6.61
C ARG A 54 -6.17 1.53 6.60
N LEU A 55 -5.51 1.61 5.46
CA LEU A 55 -4.16 2.15 5.37
C LEU A 55 -4.20 3.54 4.76
N ARG A 56 -3.89 4.53 5.55
CA ARG A 56 -3.83 5.92 5.08
C ARG A 56 -2.45 6.21 4.50
N ILE A 57 -2.44 6.84 3.34
CA ILE A 57 -1.20 7.28 2.70
C ILE A 57 -0.94 8.72 3.09
N VAL A 58 0.25 8.99 3.57
CA VAL A 58 0.69 10.33 3.95
C VAL A 58 1.97 10.65 3.21
N ASN A 59 1.98 11.79 2.52
CA ASN A 59 3.19 12.28 1.85
C ASN A 59 3.88 13.25 2.80
N PRO A 60 5.07 12.90 3.32
CA PRO A 60 5.75 13.73 4.31
C PRO A 60 6.30 15.04 3.74
N PHE A 61 6.39 15.13 2.43
CA PHE A 61 6.93 16.32 1.75
C PHE A 61 5.85 17.25 1.22
N ARG A 62 4.60 16.85 1.37
CA ARG A 62 3.51 17.68 0.89
C ARG A 62 3.26 18.80 1.88
N ALA A 63 3.25 20.02 1.36
CA ALA A 63 2.98 21.18 2.19
C ALA A 63 1.53 21.19 2.66
N PRO A 64 1.27 21.59 3.88
CA PRO A 64 -0.11 21.72 4.36
C PRO A 64 -0.88 22.78 3.59
#